data_d2dc87fb4749a6498d5879774e984268
#
_entry.id   d2dc87fb4749a6498d5879774e984268
#
_cell.length_a   1.000
_cell.length_b   1.000
_cell.length_c   1.000
_cell.angle_alpha   90.00
_cell.angle_beta   90.00
_cell.angle_gamma   90.00
#
_symmetry.space_group_name_H-M   'P 1'
#
loop_
_entity.id
_entity.type
_entity.pdbx_description
1 polymer ?
#
loop_
_entity_poly.entity_id
_entity_poly.type
_entity_poly.pdbx_seq_one_letter_code
_entity_poly.pdbx_strand_id
1 'polypeptide(L)'
;MIQFLLKKINLSKVIYFIFFFIGLQSSFVAQTKAQQQSQKELQNKKNKLNDDIKQLNMQLSQTKASKKSQINTIVVINTKLKMREELIGTINDQLSQINGSIKQNVTEINVLKSNLDKLKAEYAKMIYFAQRNQDSYTKIMFLFSSGNFNQAYMRIKYFQQYAAFRKKQAQEIVATQNVITGKLNELEGQRHEKNVLLGNEKEQKQQLDGEKQQQEIVLSELQQQEHELKKELEKKKRDAENLQIAIRKLIEAEIRRKLDESIKIAKDKAEKLAKSEKNKNEIKNIKSKTEVKPVAVKTYAPELTSEAAAVGADFSSSRGKLPWPVAKGVICQGYGEYEHPAIKGFIMNNNGVEICATKGSQARAIFGGEVTSIAISPTGGKLIIIRHGEYLSVYMNIGEVFVKQGDKVTMKQMIGTIQDEEGKTSVNLQIWKGQKTMDPSGWLFNGR
;
A
#
# COMPACT_ATOMS: atom_id res chain seq x y z
N MET A 1 -28.90 43.00 44.67
CA MET A 1 -29.06 42.53 43.24
C MET A 1 -27.86 41.72 42.75
N ILE A 2 -26.63 41.99 43.14
CA ILE A 2 -25.41 41.33 42.66
C ILE A 2 -25.24 39.91 43.25
N GLN A 3 -25.64 39.64 44.51
CA GLN A 3 -25.60 38.29 45.12
C GLN A 3 -26.58 37.29 44.45
N PHE A 4 -27.58 37.74 43.68
CA PHE A 4 -28.55 36.92 43.01
C PHE A 4 -28.05 36.44 41.62
N LEU A 5 -27.11 37.15 41.03
CA LEU A 5 -26.50 36.77 39.73
C LEU A 5 -25.34 35.78 39.85
N LEU A 6 -24.61 35.82 40.97
CA LEU A 6 -23.49 34.86 41.22
C LEU A 6 -23.97 33.47 41.65
N LYS A 7 -25.24 33.31 42.09
CA LYS A 7 -25.80 32.01 42.52
C LYS A 7 -26.37 31.17 41.39
N LYS A 8 -26.35 31.64 40.11
CA LYS A 8 -26.89 30.92 38.95
C LYS A 8 -25.86 30.49 37.89
N ILE A 9 -24.58 30.73 38.16
CA ILE A 9 -23.52 30.13 37.33
C ILE A 9 -23.27 28.73 37.87
N ASN A 10 -23.98 27.77 37.32
CA ASN A 10 -23.86 26.36 37.68
C ASN A 10 -22.44 25.90 37.24
N LEU A 11 -21.53 25.81 38.24
CA LEU A 11 -20.12 25.46 38.05
C LEU A 11 -20.00 24.15 37.23
N SER A 12 -20.98 23.27 37.35
CA SER A 12 -21.08 22.04 36.56
C SER A 12 -21.29 22.32 35.07
N LYS A 13 -22.02 23.37 34.69
CA LYS A 13 -22.22 23.74 33.28
C LYS A 13 -20.97 24.38 32.67
N VAL A 14 -20.20 25.11 33.42
CA VAL A 14 -18.91 25.67 33.00
C VAL A 14 -17.87 24.56 32.81
N ILE A 15 -17.83 23.58 33.71
CA ILE A 15 -16.96 22.42 33.63
C ILE A 15 -17.38 21.54 32.42
N TYR A 16 -18.69 21.33 32.20
CA TYR A 16 -19.20 20.62 31.01
C TYR A 16 -18.85 21.35 29.71
N PHE A 17 -18.90 22.66 29.66
CA PHE A 17 -18.54 23.46 28.48
C PHE A 17 -17.04 23.42 28.22
N ILE A 18 -16.20 23.39 29.24
CA ILE A 18 -14.74 23.23 29.10
C ILE A 18 -14.39 21.83 28.62
N PHE A 19 -15.01 20.77 29.18
CA PHE A 19 -14.81 19.39 28.71
C PHE A 19 -15.34 19.16 27.30
N PHE A 20 -16.46 19.77 26.93
CA PHE A 20 -17.03 19.73 25.59
C PHE A 20 -16.10 20.42 24.58
N PHE A 21 -15.49 21.57 24.95
CA PHE A 21 -14.56 22.30 24.10
C PHE A 21 -13.22 21.59 23.92
N ILE A 22 -12.71 20.92 24.96
CA ILE A 22 -11.49 20.10 24.90
C ILE A 22 -11.75 18.82 24.08
N GLY A 23 -12.92 18.22 24.20
CA GLY A 23 -13.36 17.08 23.37
C GLY A 23 -13.51 17.42 21.88
N LEU A 24 -14.00 18.62 21.54
CA LEU A 24 -14.07 19.09 20.15
C LEU A 24 -12.68 19.34 19.55
N GLN A 25 -11.74 19.90 20.33
CA GLN A 25 -10.38 20.14 19.85
C GLN A 25 -9.62 18.83 19.57
N SER A 26 -9.78 17.82 20.44
CA SER A 26 -9.11 16.53 20.22
C SER A 26 -9.65 15.79 18.99
N SER A 27 -10.96 15.86 18.73
CA SER A 27 -11.59 15.27 17.54
C SER A 27 -11.14 15.99 16.26
N PHE A 28 -10.99 17.30 16.27
CA PHE A 28 -10.55 18.10 15.13
C PHE A 28 -9.08 17.80 14.77
N VAL A 29 -8.19 17.71 15.76
CA VAL A 29 -6.77 17.36 15.54
C VAL A 29 -6.61 15.93 15.02
N ALA A 30 -7.45 14.98 15.46
CA ALA A 30 -7.42 13.61 14.95
C ALA A 30 -7.90 13.55 13.48
N GLN A 31 -8.92 14.31 13.13
CA GLN A 31 -9.47 14.35 11.77
C GLN A 31 -8.50 15.01 10.78
N THR A 32 -7.79 16.06 11.16
CA THR A 32 -6.76 16.70 10.31
C THR A 32 -5.56 15.78 10.10
N LYS A 33 -5.12 15.05 11.11
CA LYS A 33 -4.04 14.06 10.98
C LYS A 33 -4.42 12.90 10.05
N ALA A 34 -5.64 12.37 10.18
CA ALA A 34 -6.14 11.31 9.29
C ALA A 34 -6.23 11.79 7.83
N GLN A 35 -6.66 13.02 7.61
CA GLN A 35 -6.73 13.62 6.27
C GLN A 35 -5.34 13.84 5.66
N GLN A 36 -4.37 14.34 6.46
CA GLN A 36 -2.98 14.50 6.00
C GLN A 36 -2.34 13.14 5.67
N GLN A 37 -2.63 12.11 6.46
CA GLN A 37 -2.13 10.76 6.19
C GLN A 37 -2.71 10.21 4.89
N SER A 38 -4.00 10.37 4.65
CA SER A 38 -4.67 9.96 3.40
C SER A 38 -4.12 10.70 2.18
N GLN A 39 -3.90 12.01 2.26
CA GLN A 39 -3.25 12.78 1.19
C GLN A 39 -1.83 12.29 0.89
N LYS A 40 -1.05 12.01 1.92
CA LYS A 40 0.32 11.49 1.77
C LYS A 40 0.32 10.10 1.12
N GLU A 41 -0.62 9.23 1.47
CA GLU A 41 -0.78 7.91 0.85
C GLU A 41 -1.15 8.02 -0.63
N LEU A 42 -2.09 8.88 -0.99
CA LEU A 42 -2.47 9.14 -2.39
C LEU A 42 -1.31 9.72 -3.20
N GLN A 43 -0.55 10.66 -2.62
CA GLN A 43 0.63 11.23 -3.28
C GLN A 43 1.73 10.18 -3.50
N ASN A 44 1.97 9.31 -2.52
CA ASN A 44 2.92 8.19 -2.66
C ASN A 44 2.47 7.20 -3.75
N LYS A 45 1.16 6.89 -3.79
CA LYS A 45 0.57 6.04 -4.84
C LYS A 45 0.73 6.66 -6.23
N LYS A 46 0.44 7.95 -6.37
CA LYS A 46 0.64 8.72 -7.61
C LYS A 46 2.10 8.68 -8.07
N ASN A 47 3.05 8.93 -7.17
CA ASN A 47 4.48 8.90 -7.50
C ASN A 47 4.91 7.50 -7.97
N LYS A 48 4.47 6.44 -7.26
CA LYS A 48 4.75 5.05 -7.66
C LYS A 48 4.22 4.75 -9.06
N LEU A 49 2.95 5.09 -9.35
CA LEU A 49 2.35 4.86 -10.65
C LEU A 49 3.07 5.61 -11.79
N ASN A 50 3.50 6.85 -11.55
CA ASN A 50 4.30 7.62 -12.50
C ASN A 50 5.66 6.95 -12.79
N ASP A 51 6.35 6.44 -11.75
CA ASP A 51 7.61 5.73 -11.91
C ASP A 51 7.44 4.41 -12.68
N ASP A 52 6.36 3.66 -12.39
CA ASP A 52 6.01 2.43 -13.08
C ASP A 52 5.71 2.69 -14.56
N ILE A 53 4.92 3.73 -14.89
CA ILE A 53 4.65 4.16 -16.26
C ILE A 53 5.96 4.56 -16.99
N LYS A 54 6.87 5.26 -16.31
CA LYS A 54 8.17 5.64 -16.87
C LYS A 54 9.02 4.40 -17.21
N GLN A 55 9.02 3.38 -16.34
CA GLN A 55 9.71 2.12 -16.61
C GLN A 55 9.12 1.38 -17.82
N LEU A 56 7.79 1.32 -17.92
CA LEU A 56 7.11 0.73 -19.09
C LEU A 56 7.43 1.46 -20.40
N ASN A 57 7.53 2.81 -20.35
CA ASN A 57 7.97 3.59 -21.50
C ASN A 57 9.41 3.25 -21.94
N MET A 58 10.33 3.04 -21.00
CA MET A 58 11.70 2.63 -21.33
C MET A 58 11.72 1.23 -21.95
N GLN A 59 10.92 0.28 -21.45
CA GLN A 59 10.77 -1.05 -22.08
C GLN A 59 10.24 -0.94 -23.52
N LEU A 60 9.20 -0.14 -23.72
CA LEU A 60 8.58 0.07 -25.04
C LEU A 60 9.57 0.64 -26.06
N SER A 61 10.43 1.58 -25.65
CA SER A 61 11.45 2.18 -26.51
C SER A 61 12.59 1.22 -26.88
N GLN A 62 12.81 0.17 -26.07
CA GLN A 62 13.85 -0.84 -26.28
C GLN A 62 13.35 -2.02 -27.14
N THR A 63 12.03 -2.10 -27.40
CA THR A 63 11.42 -3.21 -28.14
C THR A 63 11.63 -3.03 -29.64
N LYS A 64 12.33 -3.97 -30.29
CA LYS A 64 12.57 -3.97 -31.74
C LYS A 64 11.36 -4.54 -32.49
N ALA A 65 11.13 -4.04 -33.70
CA ALA A 65 9.97 -4.33 -34.55
C ALA A 65 10.01 -5.74 -35.23
N SER A 66 9.95 -6.82 -34.43
CA SER A 66 9.70 -8.18 -34.95
C SER A 66 8.26 -8.61 -34.62
N LYS A 67 7.71 -9.60 -35.37
CA LYS A 67 6.34 -10.13 -35.14
C LYS A 67 6.05 -10.51 -33.66
N LYS A 68 7.02 -11.12 -33.02
CA LYS A 68 6.96 -11.58 -31.62
C LYS A 68 7.07 -10.41 -30.62
N SER A 69 7.78 -9.36 -31.02
CA SER A 69 7.90 -8.09 -30.35
C SER A 69 6.55 -7.34 -30.26
N GLN A 70 5.68 -7.43 -31.24
CA GLN A 70 4.38 -6.76 -31.25
C GLN A 70 3.43 -7.27 -30.17
N ILE A 71 3.43 -8.60 -29.90
CA ILE A 71 2.64 -9.18 -28.81
C ILE A 71 3.15 -8.70 -27.44
N ASN A 72 4.46 -8.69 -27.25
CA ASN A 72 5.07 -8.16 -26.04
C ASN A 72 4.77 -6.66 -25.86
N THR A 73 4.78 -5.90 -26.96
CA THR A 73 4.40 -4.47 -27.00
C THR A 73 2.97 -4.27 -26.50
N ILE A 74 2.01 -5.09 -26.93
CA ILE A 74 0.61 -4.99 -26.46
C ILE A 74 0.51 -5.25 -24.95
N VAL A 75 1.21 -6.27 -24.43
CA VAL A 75 1.19 -6.54 -22.98
C VAL A 75 1.69 -5.33 -22.20
N VAL A 76 2.78 -4.71 -22.66
CA VAL A 76 3.34 -3.51 -22.03
C VAL A 76 2.38 -2.32 -22.14
N ILE A 77 1.78 -2.10 -23.32
CA ILE A 77 0.79 -1.03 -23.53
C ILE A 77 -0.43 -1.24 -22.61
N ASN A 78 -0.98 -2.46 -22.55
CA ASN A 78 -2.13 -2.76 -21.69
C ASN A 78 -1.83 -2.50 -20.21
N THR A 79 -0.64 -2.91 -19.76
CA THR A 79 -0.22 -2.65 -18.38
C THR A 79 -0.09 -1.15 -18.12
N LYS A 80 0.48 -0.42 -19.07
CA LYS A 80 0.62 1.04 -19.00
C LYS A 80 -0.75 1.74 -18.97
N LEU A 81 -1.70 1.34 -19.82
CA LEU A 81 -3.06 1.86 -19.84
C LEU A 81 -3.74 1.67 -18.48
N LYS A 82 -3.67 0.44 -17.92
CA LYS A 82 -4.22 0.14 -16.60
C LYS A 82 -3.63 1.04 -15.50
N MET A 83 -2.31 1.21 -15.49
CA MET A 83 -1.65 2.07 -14.51
C MET A 83 -2.00 3.55 -14.68
N ARG A 84 -2.18 4.00 -15.91
CA ARG A 84 -2.61 5.37 -16.18
C ARG A 84 -4.05 5.62 -15.76
N GLU A 85 -4.96 4.66 -15.98
CA GLU A 85 -6.34 4.72 -15.49
C GLU A 85 -6.38 4.77 -13.95
N GLU A 86 -5.53 3.99 -13.29
CA GLU A 86 -5.39 4.03 -11.83
C GLU A 86 -4.81 5.36 -11.32
N LEU A 87 -3.85 5.93 -12.06
CA LEU A 87 -3.28 7.25 -11.78
C LEU A 87 -4.36 8.35 -11.89
N ILE A 88 -5.16 8.33 -12.95
CA ILE A 88 -6.30 9.26 -13.13
C ILE A 88 -7.30 9.10 -11.98
N GLY A 89 -7.63 7.87 -11.59
CA GLY A 89 -8.46 7.58 -10.43
C GLY A 89 -7.90 8.21 -9.15
N THR A 90 -6.59 8.05 -8.91
CA THR A 90 -5.91 8.64 -7.74
C THR A 90 -5.93 10.18 -7.76
N ILE A 91 -5.79 10.80 -8.93
CA ILE A 91 -5.91 12.27 -9.07
C ILE A 91 -7.35 12.71 -8.77
N ASN A 92 -8.36 11.96 -9.23
CA ASN A 92 -9.76 12.25 -8.95
C ASN A 92 -10.09 12.16 -7.45
N ASP A 93 -9.52 11.18 -6.74
CA ASP A 93 -9.64 11.07 -5.28
C ASP A 93 -9.02 12.28 -4.58
N GLN A 94 -7.83 12.73 -5.01
CA GLN A 94 -7.21 13.94 -4.51
C GLN A 94 -8.07 15.19 -4.78
N LEU A 95 -8.64 15.31 -5.98
CA LEU A 95 -9.56 16.39 -6.35
C LEU A 95 -10.82 16.40 -5.48
N SER A 96 -11.36 15.24 -5.16
CA SER A 96 -12.51 15.10 -4.28
C SER A 96 -12.18 15.56 -2.85
N GLN A 97 -11.03 15.16 -2.32
CA GLN A 97 -10.57 15.59 -0.98
C GLN A 97 -10.34 17.11 -0.91
N ILE A 98 -9.65 17.67 -1.91
CA ILE A 98 -9.36 19.11 -1.91
C ILE A 98 -10.65 19.94 -2.08
N ASN A 99 -11.62 19.47 -2.87
CA ASN A 99 -12.94 20.09 -2.98
C ASN A 99 -13.70 20.08 -1.64
N GLY A 100 -13.62 18.96 -0.90
CA GLY A 100 -14.18 18.86 0.45
C GLY A 100 -13.56 19.87 1.41
N SER A 101 -12.23 19.97 1.41
CA SER A 101 -11.47 20.92 2.24
C SER A 101 -11.77 22.38 1.88
N ILE A 102 -11.86 22.71 0.58
CA ILE A 102 -12.26 24.05 0.11
C ILE A 102 -13.66 24.39 0.62
N LYS A 103 -14.62 23.48 0.49
CA LYS A 103 -16.01 23.70 0.95
C LYS A 103 -16.05 23.96 2.45
N GLN A 104 -15.32 23.18 3.22
CA GLN A 104 -15.21 23.35 4.68
C GLN A 104 -14.60 24.71 5.03
N ASN A 105 -13.45 25.06 4.45
CA ASN A 105 -12.79 26.35 4.68
C ASN A 105 -13.69 27.54 4.32
N VAL A 106 -14.40 27.48 3.21
CA VAL A 106 -15.36 28.53 2.82
C VAL A 106 -16.47 28.68 3.86
N THR A 107 -17.00 27.58 4.37
CA THR A 107 -18.03 27.60 5.41
C THR A 107 -17.49 28.21 6.72
N GLU A 108 -16.30 27.81 7.16
CA GLU A 108 -15.63 28.36 8.35
C GLU A 108 -15.39 29.88 8.21
N ILE A 109 -14.87 30.32 7.04
CA ILE A 109 -14.64 31.74 6.77
C ILE A 109 -15.96 32.54 6.85
N ASN A 110 -17.05 32.02 6.33
CA ASN A 110 -18.35 32.68 6.38
C ASN A 110 -18.87 32.79 7.83
N VAL A 111 -18.72 31.74 8.64
CA VAL A 111 -19.07 31.78 10.07
C VAL A 111 -18.20 32.78 10.82
N LEU A 112 -16.90 32.80 10.59
CA LEU A 112 -15.97 33.73 11.22
C LEU A 112 -16.27 35.17 10.84
N LYS A 113 -16.58 35.47 9.57
CA LYS A 113 -16.98 36.78 9.08
C LYS A 113 -18.27 37.26 9.77
N SER A 114 -19.31 36.41 9.83
CA SER A 114 -20.56 36.73 10.52
C SER A 114 -20.33 37.05 11.99
N ASN A 115 -19.49 36.27 12.69
CA ASN A 115 -19.15 36.50 14.08
C ASN A 115 -18.34 37.81 14.26
N LEU A 116 -17.39 38.06 13.36
CA LEU A 116 -16.62 39.31 13.35
C LEU A 116 -17.51 40.53 13.19
N ASP A 117 -18.50 40.48 12.30
CA ASP A 117 -19.45 41.55 12.07
C ASP A 117 -20.30 41.83 13.32
N LYS A 118 -20.75 40.78 14.03
CA LYS A 118 -21.44 40.94 15.33
C LYS A 118 -20.54 41.58 16.35
N LEU A 119 -19.29 41.08 16.54
CA LEU A 119 -18.32 41.66 17.48
C LEU A 119 -18.04 43.14 17.17
N LYS A 120 -17.86 43.49 15.88
CA LYS A 120 -17.67 44.88 15.45
C LYS A 120 -18.88 45.74 15.76
N ALA A 121 -20.10 45.23 15.50
CA ALA A 121 -21.34 45.94 15.78
C ALA A 121 -21.52 46.23 17.29
N GLU A 122 -21.24 45.24 18.12
CA GLU A 122 -21.25 45.38 19.58
C GLU A 122 -20.19 46.37 20.08
N TYR A 123 -18.97 46.25 19.56
CA TYR A 123 -17.88 47.17 19.88
C TYR A 123 -18.21 48.60 19.48
N ALA A 124 -18.78 48.81 18.27
CA ALA A 124 -19.21 50.13 17.76
C ALA A 124 -20.27 50.77 18.69
N LYS A 125 -21.27 49.96 19.13
CA LYS A 125 -22.25 50.46 20.12
C LYS A 125 -21.57 50.87 21.40
N MET A 126 -20.65 50.09 21.94
CA MET A 126 -19.93 50.46 23.15
C MET A 126 -19.08 51.73 22.98
N ILE A 127 -18.41 51.89 21.87
CA ILE A 127 -17.64 53.12 21.56
C ILE A 127 -18.58 54.31 21.45
N TYR A 128 -19.71 54.18 20.76
CA TYR A 128 -20.71 55.23 20.64
C TYR A 128 -21.23 55.71 22.03
N PHE A 129 -21.59 54.74 22.92
CA PHE A 129 -21.99 55.09 24.29
C PHE A 129 -20.85 55.71 25.10
N ALA A 130 -19.63 55.23 24.94
CA ALA A 130 -18.48 55.78 25.65
C ALA A 130 -18.17 57.21 25.20
N GLN A 131 -18.30 57.53 23.90
CA GLN A 131 -18.09 58.86 23.33
C GLN A 131 -19.16 59.82 23.80
N ARG A 132 -20.43 59.39 23.79
CA ARG A 132 -21.56 60.22 24.28
C ARG A 132 -21.43 60.57 25.76
N ASN A 133 -20.81 59.69 26.55
CA ASN A 133 -20.58 59.89 28.00
C ASN A 133 -19.10 60.22 28.31
N GLN A 134 -18.38 60.89 27.37
CA GLN A 134 -16.95 61.19 27.53
C GLN A 134 -16.68 62.27 28.55
N ASP A 135 -17.68 63.12 28.86
CA ASP A 135 -17.53 64.23 29.77
C ASP A 135 -17.07 63.74 31.16
N SER A 136 -15.92 64.27 31.59
CA SER A 136 -15.33 64.00 32.91
C SER A 136 -16.27 64.42 34.05
N TYR A 137 -17.06 65.46 33.83
CA TYR A 137 -18.04 65.92 34.78
C TYR A 137 -19.14 64.87 35.05
N THR A 138 -19.68 64.28 33.99
CA THR A 138 -20.69 63.22 34.07
C THR A 138 -20.18 61.98 34.83
N LYS A 139 -18.90 61.61 34.61
CA LYS A 139 -18.28 60.49 35.35
C LYS A 139 -18.10 60.78 36.85
N ILE A 140 -17.67 61.98 37.13
CA ILE A 140 -17.51 62.46 38.52
C ILE A 140 -18.87 62.53 39.23
N MET A 141 -19.90 63.14 38.56
CA MET A 141 -21.27 63.19 39.06
C MET A 141 -21.83 61.80 39.34
N PHE A 142 -21.61 60.85 38.44
CA PHE A 142 -22.03 59.44 38.62
C PHE A 142 -21.38 58.80 39.87
N LEU A 143 -20.13 59.12 40.15
CA LEU A 143 -19.43 58.65 41.34
C LEU A 143 -19.98 59.30 42.63
N PHE A 144 -20.13 60.62 42.63
CA PHE A 144 -20.59 61.34 43.82
C PHE A 144 -22.10 61.22 44.08
N SER A 145 -22.89 60.81 43.12
CA SER A 145 -24.31 60.43 43.28
C SER A 145 -24.51 59.08 44.02
N SER A 146 -23.45 58.49 44.56
CA SER A 146 -23.52 57.24 45.36
C SER A 146 -23.98 57.54 46.79
N GLY A 147 -24.89 56.72 47.31
CA GLY A 147 -25.44 56.90 48.66
C GLY A 147 -24.49 56.49 49.80
N ASN A 148 -23.39 55.74 49.49
CA ASN A 148 -22.37 55.35 50.43
C ASN A 148 -21.04 55.02 49.74
N PHE A 149 -19.95 54.94 50.51
CA PHE A 149 -18.62 54.67 50.02
C PHE A 149 -18.51 53.33 49.28
N ASN A 150 -19.15 52.29 49.77
CA ASN A 150 -19.13 50.98 49.15
C ASN A 150 -19.75 51.01 47.74
N GLN A 151 -20.82 51.75 47.54
CA GLN A 151 -21.44 51.95 46.25
C GLN A 151 -20.51 52.74 45.29
N ALA A 152 -19.83 53.74 45.76
CA ALA A 152 -18.84 54.49 44.97
C ALA A 152 -17.68 53.58 44.53
N TYR A 153 -17.15 52.76 45.43
CA TYR A 153 -16.12 51.78 45.11
C TYR A 153 -16.56 50.77 44.06
N MET A 154 -17.78 50.24 44.17
CA MET A 154 -18.33 49.30 43.19
C MET A 154 -18.52 49.99 41.81
N ARG A 155 -18.86 51.25 41.75
CA ARG A 155 -18.95 52.02 40.50
C ARG A 155 -17.58 52.19 39.83
N ILE A 156 -16.52 52.46 40.59
CA ILE A 156 -15.15 52.54 40.09
C ILE A 156 -14.73 51.16 39.52
N LYS A 157 -14.99 50.10 40.26
CA LYS A 157 -14.71 48.72 39.82
C LYS A 157 -15.44 48.39 38.51
N TYR A 158 -16.69 48.82 38.39
CA TYR A 158 -17.46 48.67 37.16
C TYR A 158 -16.79 49.36 35.96
N PHE A 159 -16.31 50.59 36.11
CA PHE A 159 -15.60 51.32 35.05
C PHE A 159 -14.29 50.60 34.68
N GLN A 160 -13.54 50.08 35.66
CA GLN A 160 -12.31 49.32 35.39
C GLN A 160 -12.63 48.05 34.62
N GLN A 161 -13.64 47.29 35.03
CA GLN A 161 -14.06 46.06 34.34
C GLN A 161 -14.57 46.37 32.91
N TYR A 162 -15.33 47.44 32.74
CA TYR A 162 -15.82 47.87 31.43
C TYR A 162 -14.67 48.27 30.50
N ALA A 163 -13.67 48.99 30.99
CA ALA A 163 -12.48 49.34 30.21
C ALA A 163 -11.67 48.10 29.84
N ALA A 164 -11.47 47.15 30.76
CA ALA A 164 -10.80 45.88 30.51
C ALA A 164 -11.56 45.02 29.48
N PHE A 165 -12.90 44.95 29.58
CA PHE A 165 -13.75 44.25 28.62
C PHE A 165 -13.65 44.84 27.22
N ARG A 166 -13.68 46.17 27.05
CA ARG A 166 -13.48 46.84 25.78
C ARG A 166 -12.13 46.50 25.15
N LYS A 167 -11.05 46.54 25.96
CA LYS A 167 -9.70 46.17 25.49
C LYS A 167 -9.66 44.72 24.99
N LYS A 168 -10.26 43.80 25.75
CA LYS A 168 -10.36 42.40 25.39
C LYS A 168 -11.13 42.22 24.07
N GLN A 169 -12.29 42.86 23.92
CA GLN A 169 -13.10 42.76 22.71
C GLN A 169 -12.37 43.31 21.48
N ALA A 170 -11.63 44.43 21.61
CA ALA A 170 -10.79 44.94 20.54
C ALA A 170 -9.71 43.93 20.13
N GLN A 171 -9.09 43.28 21.11
CA GLN A 171 -8.10 42.23 20.84
C GLN A 171 -8.72 41.02 20.15
N GLU A 172 -9.94 40.59 20.53
CA GLU A 172 -10.67 39.50 19.89
C GLU A 172 -11.03 39.83 18.44
N ILE A 173 -11.42 41.08 18.15
CA ILE A 173 -11.68 41.55 16.78
C ILE A 173 -10.41 41.40 15.93
N VAL A 174 -9.26 41.90 16.39
CA VAL A 174 -7.98 41.79 15.68
C VAL A 174 -7.56 40.33 15.52
N ALA A 175 -7.65 39.51 16.56
CA ALA A 175 -7.33 38.11 16.51
C ALA A 175 -8.20 37.38 15.47
N THR A 176 -9.52 37.61 15.48
CA THR A 176 -10.45 37.00 14.51
C THR A 176 -10.15 37.47 13.07
N GLN A 177 -9.78 38.73 12.85
CA GLN A 177 -9.34 39.20 11.54
C GLN A 177 -8.08 38.48 11.05
N ASN A 178 -7.10 38.30 11.91
CA ASN A 178 -5.88 37.55 11.57
C ASN A 178 -6.16 36.08 11.21
N VAL A 179 -7.07 35.44 11.96
CA VAL A 179 -7.53 34.08 11.64
C VAL A 179 -8.20 34.01 10.28
N ILE A 180 -9.10 34.96 9.98
CA ILE A 180 -9.78 35.02 8.67
C ILE A 180 -8.75 35.24 7.55
N THR A 181 -7.76 36.12 7.72
CA THR A 181 -6.70 36.33 6.74
C THR A 181 -5.88 35.06 6.51
N GLY A 182 -5.50 34.36 7.58
CA GLY A 182 -4.81 33.08 7.47
C GLY A 182 -5.64 32.04 6.70
N LYS A 183 -6.93 31.94 6.99
CA LYS A 183 -7.86 31.03 6.29
C LYS A 183 -8.07 31.40 4.83
N LEU A 184 -8.07 32.68 4.47
CA LEU A 184 -8.14 33.10 3.07
C LEU A 184 -6.88 32.72 2.30
N ASN A 185 -5.70 32.88 2.87
CA ASN A 185 -4.45 32.46 2.25
C ASN A 185 -4.40 30.93 2.07
N GLU A 186 -4.87 30.18 3.06
CA GLU A 186 -5.01 28.72 2.96
C GLU A 186 -5.95 28.32 1.82
N LEU A 187 -7.10 28.98 1.71
CA LEU A 187 -8.08 28.76 0.64
C LEU A 187 -7.50 29.05 -0.74
N GLU A 188 -6.71 30.09 -0.88
CA GLU A 188 -6.03 30.43 -2.14
C GLU A 188 -5.01 29.37 -2.52
N GLY A 189 -4.22 28.89 -1.55
CA GLY A 189 -3.30 27.75 -1.74
C GLY A 189 -4.02 26.49 -2.21
N GLN A 190 -5.13 26.14 -1.58
CA GLN A 190 -5.95 24.98 -1.97
C GLN A 190 -6.56 25.11 -3.38
N ARG A 191 -6.98 26.32 -3.76
CA ARG A 191 -7.48 26.58 -5.12
C ARG A 191 -6.38 26.46 -6.16
N HIS A 192 -5.17 26.93 -5.85
CA HIS A 192 -4.02 26.76 -6.74
C HIS A 192 -3.68 25.28 -6.92
N GLU A 193 -3.59 24.52 -5.83
CA GLU A 193 -3.34 23.07 -5.86
C GLU A 193 -4.41 22.34 -6.70
N LYS A 194 -5.67 22.65 -6.50
CA LYS A 194 -6.77 22.13 -7.32
C LYS A 194 -6.56 22.38 -8.82
N ASN A 195 -6.17 23.60 -9.20
CA ASN A 195 -5.94 23.93 -10.61
C ASN A 195 -4.77 23.15 -11.21
N VAL A 196 -3.70 22.94 -10.44
CA VAL A 196 -2.57 22.08 -10.84
C VAL A 196 -3.02 20.64 -11.03
N LEU A 197 -3.83 20.11 -10.11
CA LEU A 197 -4.37 18.74 -10.22
C LEU A 197 -5.28 18.58 -11.45
N LEU A 198 -6.13 19.55 -11.75
CA LEU A 198 -6.97 19.56 -12.96
C LEU A 198 -6.14 19.58 -14.24
N GLY A 199 -5.06 20.37 -14.25
CA GLY A 199 -4.10 20.36 -15.35
C GLY A 199 -3.47 19.00 -15.57
N ASN A 200 -2.99 18.38 -14.49
CA ASN A 200 -2.42 17.04 -14.50
C ASN A 200 -3.43 15.97 -14.96
N GLU A 201 -4.68 16.05 -14.49
CA GLU A 201 -5.76 15.12 -14.92
C GLU A 201 -5.99 15.21 -16.42
N LYS A 202 -6.09 16.42 -16.95
CA LYS A 202 -6.30 16.67 -18.38
C LYS A 202 -5.14 16.10 -19.21
N GLU A 203 -3.91 16.35 -18.79
CA GLU A 203 -2.71 15.82 -19.45
C GLU A 203 -2.72 14.28 -19.44
N GLN A 204 -3.00 13.66 -18.28
CA GLN A 204 -3.06 12.20 -18.19
C GLN A 204 -4.16 11.60 -19.07
N LYS A 205 -5.31 12.24 -19.20
CA LYS A 205 -6.38 11.82 -20.12
C LYS A 205 -5.95 11.90 -21.58
N GLN A 206 -5.29 12.97 -21.99
CA GLN A 206 -4.77 13.10 -23.36
C GLN A 206 -3.74 12.02 -23.68
N GLN A 207 -2.85 11.73 -22.74
CA GLN A 207 -1.86 10.66 -22.89
C GLN A 207 -2.53 9.28 -22.93
N LEU A 208 -3.58 9.04 -22.15
CA LEU A 208 -4.37 7.81 -22.16
C LEU A 208 -5.00 7.58 -23.54
N ASP A 209 -5.60 8.64 -24.12
CA ASP A 209 -6.23 8.55 -25.45
C ASP A 209 -5.20 8.25 -26.54
N GLY A 210 -4.03 8.90 -26.50
CA GLY A 210 -2.93 8.61 -27.42
C GLY A 210 -2.41 7.17 -27.30
N GLU A 211 -2.33 6.64 -26.08
CA GLU A 211 -1.91 5.25 -25.84
C GLU A 211 -2.98 4.24 -26.31
N LYS A 212 -4.26 4.54 -26.18
CA LYS A 212 -5.35 3.74 -26.72
C LYS A 212 -5.30 3.67 -28.24
N GLN A 213 -5.06 4.79 -28.91
CA GLN A 213 -4.87 4.82 -30.37
C GLN A 213 -3.67 3.97 -30.80
N GLN A 214 -2.55 4.08 -30.08
CA GLN A 214 -1.37 3.25 -30.36
C GLN A 214 -1.66 1.75 -30.17
N GLN A 215 -2.43 1.38 -29.12
CA GLN A 215 -2.90 0.02 -28.92
C GLN A 215 -3.74 -0.49 -30.10
N GLU A 216 -4.68 0.32 -30.60
CA GLU A 216 -5.54 -0.03 -31.73
C GLU A 216 -4.72 -0.30 -33.02
N ILE A 217 -3.71 0.54 -33.32
CA ILE A 217 -2.82 0.37 -34.44
C ILE A 217 -2.11 -0.99 -34.35
N VAL A 218 -1.45 -1.28 -33.23
CA VAL A 218 -0.72 -2.52 -33.03
C VAL A 218 -1.65 -3.74 -33.04
N LEU A 219 -2.87 -3.62 -32.51
CA LEU A 219 -3.88 -4.69 -32.62
C LEU A 219 -4.33 -4.95 -34.06
N SER A 220 -4.53 -3.90 -34.86
CA SER A 220 -4.92 -4.06 -36.29
C SER A 220 -3.83 -4.75 -37.13
N GLU A 221 -2.57 -4.39 -36.88
CA GLU A 221 -1.43 -5.06 -37.49
C GLU A 221 -1.33 -6.55 -37.12
N LEU A 222 -1.60 -6.88 -35.86
CA LEU A 222 -1.60 -8.27 -35.39
C LEU A 222 -2.78 -9.08 -35.91
N GLN A 223 -3.96 -8.49 -36.09
CA GLN A 223 -5.14 -9.16 -36.65
C GLN A 223 -4.90 -9.63 -38.07
N GLN A 224 -4.14 -8.90 -38.88
CA GLN A 224 -3.76 -9.31 -40.23
C GLN A 224 -2.91 -10.60 -40.26
N GLN A 225 -2.26 -10.92 -39.14
CA GLN A 225 -1.38 -12.07 -38.98
C GLN A 225 -1.99 -13.17 -38.08
N GLU A 226 -3.27 -13.09 -37.78
CA GLU A 226 -3.95 -13.92 -36.78
C GLU A 226 -3.78 -15.43 -36.97
N HIS A 227 -3.80 -15.92 -38.22
CA HIS A 227 -3.70 -17.35 -38.49
C HIS A 227 -2.33 -17.93 -38.11
N GLU A 228 -1.25 -17.24 -38.44
CA GLU A 228 0.11 -17.68 -38.12
C GLU A 228 0.35 -17.58 -36.61
N LEU A 229 -0.15 -16.52 -35.97
CA LEU A 229 -0.06 -16.31 -34.53
C LEU A 229 -0.82 -17.36 -33.72
N LYS A 230 -2.01 -17.77 -34.14
CA LYS A 230 -2.77 -18.87 -33.51
C LYS A 230 -1.96 -20.16 -33.49
N LYS A 231 -1.32 -20.52 -34.61
CA LYS A 231 -0.49 -21.73 -34.72
C LYS A 231 0.74 -21.68 -33.81
N GLU A 232 1.39 -20.53 -33.72
CA GLU A 232 2.54 -20.32 -32.85
C GLU A 232 2.14 -20.34 -31.38
N LEU A 233 1.02 -19.70 -31.02
CA LEU A 233 0.46 -19.68 -29.66
C LEU A 233 0.04 -21.06 -29.16
N GLU A 234 -0.58 -21.88 -30.06
CA GLU A 234 -0.91 -23.26 -29.72
C GLU A 234 0.35 -24.08 -29.40
N LYS A 235 1.44 -23.85 -30.13
CA LYS A 235 2.73 -24.47 -29.85
C LYS A 235 3.27 -23.99 -28.48
N LYS A 236 3.29 -22.69 -28.23
CA LYS A 236 3.73 -22.13 -26.93
C LYS A 236 2.88 -22.60 -25.77
N LYS A 237 1.56 -22.75 -25.96
CA LYS A 237 0.67 -23.29 -24.92
C LYS A 237 1.09 -24.73 -24.56
N ARG A 238 1.34 -25.58 -25.55
CA ARG A 238 1.84 -26.95 -25.30
C ARG A 238 3.21 -26.94 -24.60
N ASP A 239 4.11 -26.05 -24.99
CA ASP A 239 5.43 -25.90 -24.37
C ASP A 239 5.30 -25.44 -22.90
N ALA A 240 4.38 -24.51 -22.62
CA ALA A 240 4.09 -24.05 -21.26
C ALA A 240 3.47 -25.19 -20.40
N GLU A 241 2.57 -25.99 -20.95
CA GLU A 241 2.01 -27.16 -20.29
C GLU A 241 3.10 -28.19 -19.97
N ASN A 242 3.98 -28.50 -20.96
CA ASN A 242 5.12 -29.37 -20.76
C ASN A 242 6.09 -28.86 -19.69
N LEU A 243 6.35 -27.56 -19.70
CA LEU A 243 7.17 -26.92 -18.66
C LEU A 243 6.54 -27.05 -17.28
N GLN A 244 5.23 -26.85 -17.18
CA GLN A 244 4.50 -27.01 -15.92
C GLN A 244 4.56 -28.47 -15.41
N ILE A 245 4.46 -29.45 -16.31
CA ILE A 245 4.65 -30.88 -15.98
C ILE A 245 6.08 -31.12 -15.49
N ALA A 246 7.08 -30.55 -16.17
CA ALA A 246 8.48 -30.67 -15.78
C ALA A 246 8.74 -30.06 -14.39
N ILE A 247 8.21 -28.86 -14.12
CA ILE A 247 8.29 -28.21 -12.80
C ILE A 247 7.64 -29.11 -11.74
N ARG A 248 6.45 -29.64 -11.99
CA ARG A 248 5.76 -30.55 -11.07
C ARG A 248 6.61 -31.79 -10.76
N LYS A 249 7.20 -32.42 -11.82
CA LYS A 249 8.10 -33.58 -11.64
C LYS A 249 9.33 -33.22 -10.80
N LEU A 250 9.94 -32.07 -11.00
CA LEU A 250 11.08 -31.62 -10.21
C LEU A 250 10.69 -31.40 -8.75
N ILE A 251 9.53 -30.82 -8.51
CA ILE A 251 8.98 -30.61 -7.15
C ILE A 251 8.68 -31.95 -6.48
N GLU A 252 8.05 -32.90 -7.22
CA GLU A 252 7.80 -34.28 -6.71
C GLU A 252 9.08 -35.04 -6.39
N ALA A 253 10.07 -34.92 -7.28
CA ALA A 253 11.40 -35.54 -7.04
C ALA A 253 12.08 -34.97 -5.80
N GLU A 254 11.98 -33.66 -5.60
CA GLU A 254 12.53 -32.98 -4.43
C GLU A 254 11.79 -33.40 -3.13
N ILE A 255 10.47 -33.53 -3.19
CA ILE A 255 9.67 -34.03 -2.06
C ILE A 255 10.08 -35.47 -1.72
N ARG A 256 10.24 -36.34 -2.73
CA ARG A 256 10.70 -37.72 -2.53
C ARG A 256 12.11 -37.78 -1.93
N ARG A 257 13.05 -36.99 -2.49
CA ARG A 257 14.43 -36.93 -1.96
C ARG A 257 14.46 -36.56 -0.47
N LYS A 258 13.67 -35.57 -0.07
CA LYS A 258 13.57 -35.16 1.33
C LYS A 258 12.87 -36.20 2.21
N LEU A 259 11.89 -36.93 1.67
CA LEU A 259 11.25 -38.04 2.39
C LEU A 259 12.24 -39.18 2.61
N ASP A 260 12.99 -39.58 1.59
CA ASP A 260 14.02 -40.63 1.68
C ASP A 260 15.13 -40.22 2.65
N GLU A 261 15.58 -38.98 2.63
CA GLU A 261 16.55 -38.44 3.57
C GLU A 261 16.03 -38.46 5.02
N SER A 262 14.76 -38.09 5.24
CA SER A 262 14.13 -38.16 6.56
C SER A 262 13.98 -39.57 7.08
N ILE A 263 13.61 -40.52 6.20
CA ILE A 263 13.57 -41.98 6.53
C ILE A 263 14.96 -42.51 6.88
N LYS A 264 16.00 -42.10 6.13
CA LYS A 264 17.38 -42.49 6.42
C LYS A 264 17.84 -41.97 7.79
N ILE A 265 17.59 -40.69 8.08
CA ILE A 265 17.90 -40.07 9.37
C ILE A 265 17.16 -40.79 10.52
N ALA A 266 15.87 -41.11 10.30
CA ALA A 266 15.07 -41.84 11.29
C ALA A 266 15.64 -43.28 11.54
N LYS A 267 16.05 -44.00 10.47
CA LYS A 267 16.70 -45.30 10.58
C LYS A 267 18.04 -45.21 11.31
N ASP A 268 18.88 -44.23 10.96
CA ASP A 268 20.18 -44.04 11.63
C ASP A 268 20.01 -43.68 13.12
N LYS A 269 18.97 -42.87 13.46
CA LYS A 269 18.63 -42.60 14.86
C LYS A 269 18.13 -43.83 15.59
N ALA A 270 17.24 -44.61 14.97
CA ALA A 270 16.75 -45.87 15.54
C ALA A 270 17.88 -46.88 15.77
N GLU A 271 18.82 -46.98 14.82
CA GLU A 271 19.98 -47.87 14.93
C GLU A 271 20.97 -47.41 16.01
N LYS A 272 21.18 -46.09 16.17
CA LYS A 272 21.97 -45.54 17.28
C LYS A 272 21.31 -45.75 18.63
N LEU A 273 19.98 -45.64 18.73
CA LEU A 273 19.23 -45.95 19.94
C LEU A 273 19.29 -47.44 20.27
N ALA A 274 19.11 -48.31 19.27
CA ALA A 274 19.24 -49.78 19.46
C ALA A 274 20.65 -50.20 19.85
N LYS A 275 21.71 -49.52 19.37
CA LYS A 275 23.10 -49.75 19.81
C LYS A 275 23.38 -49.23 21.22
N SER A 276 22.68 -48.17 21.65
CA SER A 276 22.78 -47.65 23.04
C SER A 276 22.01 -48.51 24.05
N GLU A 277 20.94 -49.17 23.62
CA GLU A 277 20.19 -50.13 24.47
C GLU A 277 20.88 -51.48 24.63
N LYS A 278 21.70 -51.94 23.64
CA LYS A 278 22.50 -53.16 23.79
C LYS A 278 23.59 -53.05 24.86
N ASN A 279 23.95 -51.88 25.31
CA ASN A 279 24.91 -51.67 26.42
C ASN A 279 24.23 -51.54 27.79
N LYS A 280 22.92 -51.76 27.89
CA LYS A 280 22.17 -51.86 29.16
C LYS A 280 21.30 -53.10 29.14
N ASN A 281 21.89 -54.28 29.00
CA ASN A 281 21.16 -55.48 29.22
C ASN A 281 21.60 -56.16 30.54
N GLU A 282 20.71 -56.08 31.48
CA GLU A 282 20.10 -57.20 32.14
C GLU A 282 18.74 -56.79 32.66
N ILE A 283 17.70 -57.57 32.28
CA ILE A 283 16.48 -57.88 33.00
C ILE A 283 15.22 -57.90 32.14
N LYS A 284 14.78 -59.17 31.89
CA LYS A 284 13.40 -59.67 31.83
C LYS A 284 12.43 -59.35 30.69
N ASN A 285 12.20 -60.46 29.93
CA ASN A 285 10.93 -60.97 29.38
C ASN A 285 9.64 -60.22 29.75
N ILE A 286 8.85 -59.82 28.71
CA ILE A 286 7.42 -60.10 28.61
C ILE A 286 7.02 -60.16 27.13
N LYS A 287 6.46 -61.32 26.71
CA LYS A 287 5.77 -61.49 25.44
C LYS A 287 4.43 -60.74 25.46
N SER A 288 4.09 -59.95 24.45
CA SER A 288 2.71 -59.85 24.00
C SER A 288 2.64 -59.62 22.49
N LYS A 289 1.89 -60.49 21.83
CA LYS A 289 1.43 -60.43 20.45
C LYS A 289 0.57 -59.19 20.26
N THR A 290 0.80 -58.43 19.22
CA THR A 290 -0.24 -57.56 18.66
C THR A 290 -0.18 -57.63 17.15
N GLU A 291 -1.29 -58.10 16.57
CA GLU A 291 -1.57 -58.18 15.14
C GLU A 291 -1.51 -56.81 14.50
N VAL A 292 -0.82 -56.69 13.37
CA VAL A 292 -0.81 -55.48 12.53
C VAL A 292 -1.95 -55.59 11.55
N LYS A 293 -3.04 -54.83 11.77
CA LYS A 293 -4.04 -54.51 10.74
C LYS A 293 -3.47 -53.50 9.73
N PRO A 294 -3.79 -53.63 8.42
CA PRO A 294 -3.35 -52.66 7.43
C PRO A 294 -4.06 -51.30 7.64
N VAL A 295 -3.29 -50.30 7.98
CA VAL A 295 -3.76 -48.94 8.09
C VAL A 295 -3.76 -48.28 6.69
N ALA A 296 -4.91 -47.76 6.31
CA ALA A 296 -5.14 -46.97 5.09
C ALA A 296 -4.05 -45.89 4.93
N VAL A 297 -3.56 -45.75 3.71
CA VAL A 297 -2.58 -44.73 3.30
C VAL A 297 -3.17 -43.36 3.55
N LYS A 298 -2.92 -42.80 4.73
CA LYS A 298 -3.03 -41.37 4.96
C LYS A 298 -1.88 -40.71 4.26
N THR A 299 -2.19 -39.72 3.43
CA THR A 299 -1.23 -38.85 2.76
C THR A 299 -0.29 -38.25 3.82
N TYR A 300 0.87 -38.85 4.02
CA TYR A 300 1.89 -38.29 4.90
C TYR A 300 2.54 -37.10 4.22
N ALA A 301 2.25 -35.92 4.74
CA ALA A 301 3.16 -34.80 4.56
C ALA A 301 4.47 -35.18 5.29
N PRO A 302 5.64 -35.03 4.66
CA PRO A 302 6.92 -35.36 5.32
C PRO A 302 7.04 -34.52 6.60
N GLU A 303 7.37 -35.15 7.73
CA GLU A 303 7.71 -34.44 8.95
C GLU A 303 8.90 -33.53 8.65
N LEU A 304 8.62 -32.24 8.61
CA LEU A 304 9.64 -31.21 8.47
C LEU A 304 10.55 -31.24 9.68
N THR A 305 11.87 -31.15 9.47
CA THR A 305 12.80 -30.89 10.58
C THR A 305 12.34 -29.62 11.32
N SER A 306 12.55 -29.52 12.62
CA SER A 306 12.16 -28.35 13.42
C SER A 306 12.67 -27.02 12.82
N GLU A 307 13.85 -27.04 12.21
CA GLU A 307 14.46 -25.92 11.51
C GLU A 307 13.68 -25.57 10.21
N ALA A 308 13.31 -26.56 9.42
CA ALA A 308 12.51 -26.35 8.20
C ALA A 308 11.08 -25.92 8.51
N ALA A 309 10.49 -26.38 9.62
CA ALA A 309 9.19 -25.92 10.10
C ALA A 309 9.24 -24.46 10.57
N ALA A 310 10.31 -24.05 11.27
CA ALA A 310 10.53 -22.67 11.68
C ALA A 310 10.67 -21.73 10.47
N VAL A 311 11.50 -22.11 9.48
CA VAL A 311 11.67 -21.30 8.24
C VAL A 311 10.35 -21.21 7.47
N GLY A 312 9.55 -22.28 7.42
CA GLY A 312 8.23 -22.26 6.78
C GLY A 312 7.23 -21.37 7.51
N ALA A 313 7.25 -21.35 8.85
CA ALA A 313 6.43 -20.45 9.65
C ALA A 313 6.81 -18.99 9.43
N ASP A 314 8.11 -18.67 9.38
CA ASP A 314 8.62 -17.32 9.11
C ASP A 314 8.26 -16.86 7.69
N PHE A 315 8.37 -17.75 6.69
CA PHE A 315 7.92 -17.47 5.33
C PHE A 315 6.42 -17.15 5.30
N SER A 316 5.59 -17.97 5.95
CA SER A 316 4.14 -17.77 6.02
C SER A 316 3.74 -16.46 6.70
N SER A 317 4.42 -16.09 7.78
CA SER A 317 4.18 -14.85 8.52
C SER A 317 4.61 -13.60 7.75
N SER A 318 5.44 -13.77 6.73
CA SER A 318 5.95 -12.71 5.87
C SER A 318 5.02 -12.42 4.67
N ARG A 319 3.83 -13.01 4.62
CA ARG A 319 2.86 -12.75 3.55
C ARG A 319 2.50 -11.27 3.46
N GLY A 320 2.56 -10.70 2.24
CA GLY A 320 2.36 -9.27 1.97
C GLY A 320 3.55 -8.37 2.32
N LYS A 321 4.66 -8.96 2.83
CA LYS A 321 5.89 -8.24 3.22
C LYS A 321 7.12 -8.69 2.46
N LEU A 322 7.02 -9.71 1.61
CA LEU A 322 8.16 -10.25 0.86
C LEU A 322 8.69 -9.21 -0.13
N PRO A 323 10.01 -9.07 -0.27
CA PRO A 323 10.58 -8.18 -1.28
C PRO A 323 10.27 -8.72 -2.68
N TRP A 324 10.23 -7.82 -3.65
CA TRP A 324 10.09 -8.18 -5.05
C TRP A 324 11.30 -8.98 -5.53
N PRO A 325 11.11 -9.92 -6.49
CA PRO A 325 12.22 -10.73 -7.05
C PRO A 325 13.15 -9.91 -7.95
N VAL A 326 12.87 -8.64 -8.14
CA VAL A 326 13.69 -7.65 -8.87
C VAL A 326 13.84 -6.39 -8.05
N ALA A 327 14.85 -5.57 -8.35
CA ALA A 327 15.03 -4.30 -7.65
C ALA A 327 13.93 -3.29 -8.00
N LYS A 328 13.56 -3.22 -9.29
CA LYS A 328 12.48 -2.40 -9.84
C LYS A 328 11.74 -3.20 -10.90
N GLY A 329 10.42 -3.22 -10.85
CA GLY A 329 9.59 -3.95 -11.81
C GLY A 329 8.12 -3.74 -11.53
N VAL A 330 7.29 -4.17 -12.49
CA VAL A 330 5.84 -4.11 -12.46
C VAL A 330 5.26 -5.47 -12.81
N ILE A 331 4.11 -5.84 -12.23
CA ILE A 331 3.41 -7.07 -12.62
C ILE A 331 2.74 -6.81 -13.97
N CYS A 332 3.29 -7.41 -15.03
CA CYS A 332 2.73 -7.33 -16.38
C CYS A 332 1.62 -8.35 -16.60
N GLN A 333 1.73 -9.52 -15.95
CA GLN A 333 0.73 -10.58 -16.04
C GLN A 333 0.50 -11.19 -14.66
N GLY A 334 -0.77 -11.17 -14.22
CA GLY A 334 -1.20 -11.71 -12.95
C GLY A 334 -1.26 -13.25 -12.93
N TYR A 335 -1.58 -13.79 -11.77
CA TYR A 335 -1.82 -15.21 -11.53
C TYR A 335 -3.19 -15.63 -12.05
N GLY A 336 -3.30 -16.84 -12.60
CA GLY A 336 -4.54 -17.48 -13.03
C GLY A 336 -4.78 -17.39 -14.53
N GLU A 337 -6.03 -17.55 -14.93
CA GLU A 337 -6.44 -17.50 -16.32
C GLU A 337 -6.53 -16.07 -16.84
N TYR A 338 -6.08 -15.84 -18.05
CA TYR A 338 -6.17 -14.56 -18.72
C TYR A 338 -6.38 -14.73 -20.21
N GLU A 339 -7.06 -13.77 -20.81
CA GLU A 339 -7.26 -13.73 -22.27
C GLU A 339 -5.99 -13.19 -22.93
N HIS A 340 -5.60 -13.84 -24.07
CA HIS A 340 -4.43 -13.39 -24.81
C HIS A 340 -4.65 -11.97 -25.38
N PRO A 341 -3.75 -11.02 -25.13
CA PRO A 341 -3.98 -9.60 -25.44
C PRO A 341 -4.20 -9.29 -26.93
N ALA A 342 -3.72 -10.17 -27.82
CA ALA A 342 -3.82 -9.98 -29.26
C ALA A 342 -4.88 -10.89 -29.94
N ILE A 343 -5.35 -11.95 -29.27
CA ILE A 343 -6.27 -12.92 -29.87
C ILE A 343 -7.45 -13.10 -28.92
N LYS A 344 -8.57 -12.51 -29.30
CA LYS A 344 -9.81 -12.59 -28.53
C LYS A 344 -10.31 -14.03 -28.40
N GLY A 345 -10.72 -14.41 -27.19
CA GLY A 345 -11.22 -15.76 -26.89
C GLY A 345 -10.14 -16.83 -26.70
N PHE A 346 -8.84 -16.48 -26.79
CA PHE A 346 -7.74 -17.40 -26.49
C PHE A 346 -7.29 -17.27 -25.05
N ILE A 347 -7.68 -18.26 -24.23
CA ILE A 347 -7.39 -18.26 -22.77
C ILE A 347 -6.04 -18.93 -22.53
N MET A 348 -5.20 -18.28 -21.76
CA MET A 348 -3.92 -18.77 -21.23
C MET A 348 -3.99 -18.84 -19.72
N ASN A 349 -3.10 -19.66 -19.11
CA ASN A 349 -3.00 -19.77 -17.65
C ASN A 349 -1.59 -19.43 -17.18
N ASN A 350 -1.49 -18.58 -16.16
CA ASN A 350 -0.24 -18.23 -15.50
C ASN A 350 -0.24 -18.78 -14.07
N ASN A 351 0.61 -19.73 -13.77
CA ASN A 351 0.73 -20.34 -12.44
C ASN A 351 1.56 -19.50 -11.45
N GLY A 352 1.93 -18.29 -11.84
CA GLY A 352 2.69 -17.32 -11.06
C GLY A 352 2.32 -15.89 -11.43
N VAL A 353 3.19 -14.97 -11.13
CA VAL A 353 3.11 -13.58 -11.63
C VAL A 353 4.30 -13.28 -12.52
N GLU A 354 4.05 -12.66 -13.66
CA GLU A 354 5.10 -12.20 -14.54
C GLU A 354 5.43 -10.75 -14.19
N ILE A 355 6.69 -10.51 -13.86
CA ILE A 355 7.18 -9.21 -13.43
C ILE A 355 8.13 -8.67 -14.49
N CYS A 356 7.70 -7.62 -15.20
CA CYS A 356 8.49 -6.88 -16.16
C CYS A 356 9.51 -5.99 -15.44
N ALA A 357 10.74 -5.99 -15.95
CA ALA A 357 11.85 -5.19 -15.46
C ALA A 357 12.61 -4.56 -16.64
N THR A 358 13.51 -3.65 -16.34
CA THR A 358 14.39 -3.05 -17.35
C THR A 358 15.43 -4.06 -17.83
N LYS A 359 15.88 -3.93 -19.08
CA LYS A 359 16.95 -4.77 -19.65
C LYS A 359 18.19 -4.76 -18.75
N GLY A 360 18.77 -5.94 -18.54
CA GLY A 360 19.92 -6.12 -17.65
C GLY A 360 19.58 -6.22 -16.15
N SER A 361 18.29 -6.24 -15.80
CA SER A 361 17.87 -6.46 -14.42
C SER A 361 18.27 -7.84 -13.91
N GLN A 362 18.56 -7.92 -12.62
CA GLN A 362 18.93 -9.15 -11.93
C GLN A 362 17.76 -9.67 -11.08
N ALA A 363 17.58 -10.98 -11.08
CA ALA A 363 16.66 -11.65 -10.20
C ALA A 363 17.28 -11.86 -8.82
N ARG A 364 16.48 -11.72 -7.78
CA ARG A 364 16.89 -11.90 -6.38
C ARG A 364 15.91 -12.77 -5.60
N ALA A 365 16.41 -13.46 -4.58
CA ALA A 365 15.60 -14.30 -3.71
C ALA A 365 14.59 -13.44 -2.89
N ILE A 366 13.31 -13.83 -2.89
CA ILE A 366 12.27 -13.15 -2.12
C ILE A 366 12.34 -13.44 -0.63
N PHE A 367 13.01 -14.55 -0.24
CA PHE A 367 13.19 -14.97 1.14
C PHE A 367 14.43 -15.84 1.28
N GLY A 368 14.94 -16.01 2.51
CA GLY A 368 16.03 -16.94 2.81
C GLY A 368 15.63 -18.39 2.59
N GLY A 369 16.54 -19.21 2.08
CA GLY A 369 16.25 -20.61 1.80
C GLY A 369 17.42 -21.37 1.18
N GLU A 370 17.14 -22.56 0.67
CA GLU A 370 18.11 -23.44 0.00
C GLU A 370 17.73 -23.63 -1.47
N VAL A 371 18.67 -23.46 -2.38
CA VAL A 371 18.49 -23.73 -3.81
C VAL A 371 18.36 -25.23 -4.02
N THR A 372 17.16 -25.72 -4.33
CA THR A 372 16.91 -27.16 -4.45
C THR A 372 17.12 -27.68 -5.87
N SER A 373 16.87 -26.85 -6.88
CA SER A 373 17.02 -27.26 -8.28
C SER A 373 17.31 -26.07 -9.18
N ILE A 374 18.10 -26.32 -10.21
CA ILE A 374 18.31 -25.43 -11.34
C ILE A 374 18.12 -26.25 -12.61
N ALA A 375 17.21 -25.84 -13.48
CA ALA A 375 16.93 -26.57 -14.72
C ALA A 375 16.82 -25.61 -15.91
N ILE A 376 16.94 -26.15 -17.11
CA ILE A 376 16.74 -25.40 -18.36
C ILE A 376 15.26 -25.50 -18.74
N SER A 377 14.65 -24.35 -19.04
CA SER A 377 13.28 -24.30 -19.53
C SER A 377 13.20 -24.75 -21.01
N PRO A 378 12.19 -25.53 -21.41
CA PRO A 378 11.94 -25.82 -22.82
C PRO A 378 11.72 -24.58 -23.69
N THR A 379 11.29 -23.48 -23.09
CA THR A 379 11.05 -22.17 -23.77
C THR A 379 12.31 -21.33 -23.89
N GLY A 380 13.48 -21.83 -23.48
CA GLY A 380 14.71 -21.06 -23.32
C GLY A 380 14.82 -20.47 -21.91
N GLY A 381 16.02 -20.07 -21.50
CA GLY A 381 16.25 -19.59 -20.15
C GLY A 381 16.32 -20.70 -19.12
N LYS A 382 16.65 -20.33 -17.89
CA LYS A 382 16.80 -21.25 -16.76
C LYS A 382 15.72 -20.99 -15.71
N LEU A 383 15.38 -21.99 -14.94
CA LEU A 383 14.55 -21.88 -13.75
C LEU A 383 15.36 -22.21 -12.50
N ILE A 384 15.08 -21.53 -11.42
CA ILE A 384 15.69 -21.74 -10.10
C ILE A 384 14.55 -22.02 -9.11
N ILE A 385 14.69 -23.11 -8.34
CA ILE A 385 13.75 -23.44 -7.27
C ILE A 385 14.47 -23.26 -5.93
N ILE A 386 13.88 -22.46 -5.05
CA ILE A 386 14.38 -22.21 -3.70
C ILE A 386 13.35 -22.70 -2.69
N ARG A 387 13.81 -23.45 -1.71
CA ARG A 387 12.99 -24.00 -0.63
C ARG A 387 13.00 -23.08 0.59
N HIS A 388 11.83 -22.84 1.16
CA HIS A 388 11.59 -22.05 2.37
C HIS A 388 10.75 -22.87 3.35
N GLY A 389 11.33 -23.96 3.89
CA GLY A 389 10.58 -24.90 4.70
C GLY A 389 9.58 -25.73 3.88
N GLU A 390 8.28 -25.56 4.11
CA GLU A 390 7.21 -26.23 3.35
C GLU A 390 6.85 -25.50 2.05
N TYR A 391 7.37 -24.29 1.84
CA TYR A 391 7.13 -23.48 0.64
C TYR A 391 8.29 -23.57 -0.33
N LEU A 392 7.97 -23.41 -1.61
CA LEU A 392 8.96 -23.29 -2.69
C LEU A 392 8.68 -22.03 -3.49
N SER A 393 9.72 -21.27 -3.81
CA SER A 393 9.65 -20.22 -4.83
C SER A 393 10.35 -20.68 -6.09
N VAL A 394 9.71 -20.50 -7.24
CA VAL A 394 10.22 -20.84 -8.57
C VAL A 394 10.42 -19.55 -9.35
N TYR A 395 11.62 -19.33 -9.83
CA TYR A 395 12.00 -18.18 -10.66
C TYR A 395 12.28 -18.72 -12.07
N MET A 396 11.51 -18.23 -13.05
CA MET A 396 11.65 -18.63 -14.44
C MET A 396 12.12 -17.46 -15.28
N ASN A 397 12.65 -17.78 -16.47
CA ASN A 397 13.22 -16.84 -17.42
C ASN A 397 14.53 -16.21 -16.91
N ILE A 398 15.37 -17.03 -16.26
CA ILE A 398 16.71 -16.65 -15.80
C ILE A 398 17.72 -16.96 -16.90
N GLY A 399 18.54 -15.98 -17.25
CA GLY A 399 19.63 -16.13 -18.24
C GLY A 399 20.88 -16.74 -17.59
N GLU A 400 21.70 -15.92 -16.97
CA GLU A 400 22.87 -16.37 -16.20
C GLU A 400 22.48 -16.63 -14.75
N VAL A 401 22.96 -17.73 -14.17
CA VAL A 401 22.66 -18.13 -12.79
C VAL A 401 23.90 -17.93 -11.93
N PHE A 402 23.74 -17.29 -10.79
CA PHE A 402 24.84 -16.95 -9.84
C PHE A 402 24.93 -17.92 -8.65
N VAL A 403 24.02 -18.86 -8.55
CA VAL A 403 23.94 -19.81 -7.45
C VAL A 403 24.01 -21.24 -7.95
N LYS A 404 24.34 -22.18 -7.08
CA LYS A 404 24.38 -23.62 -7.38
C LYS A 404 23.33 -24.36 -6.56
N GLN A 405 22.97 -25.56 -6.99
CA GLN A 405 22.10 -26.43 -6.22
C GLN A 405 22.77 -26.77 -4.87
N GLY A 406 22.02 -26.63 -3.78
CA GLY A 406 22.48 -26.81 -2.40
C GLY A 406 22.92 -25.50 -1.72
N ASP A 407 23.07 -24.39 -2.46
CA ASP A 407 23.46 -23.12 -1.87
C ASP A 407 22.35 -22.57 -0.96
N LYS A 408 22.75 -22.06 0.22
CA LYS A 408 21.87 -21.29 1.08
C LYS A 408 21.87 -19.83 0.62
N VAL A 409 20.70 -19.29 0.36
CA VAL A 409 20.53 -17.90 -0.08
C VAL A 409 19.83 -17.11 1.02
N THR A 410 20.18 -15.82 1.10
CA THR A 410 19.53 -14.86 1.99
C THR A 410 18.48 -14.04 1.23
N MET A 411 17.57 -13.40 1.97
CA MET A 411 16.59 -12.48 1.40
C MET A 411 17.27 -11.36 0.60
N LYS A 412 16.77 -11.07 -0.60
CA LYS A 412 17.32 -10.09 -1.57
C LYS A 412 18.68 -10.46 -2.18
N GLN A 413 19.22 -11.63 -1.91
CA GLN A 413 20.45 -12.09 -2.57
C GLN A 413 20.21 -12.27 -4.07
N MET A 414 21.14 -11.80 -4.91
CA MET A 414 21.09 -11.97 -6.37
C MET A 414 21.29 -13.45 -6.72
N ILE A 415 20.39 -13.99 -7.54
CA ILE A 415 20.38 -15.39 -7.94
C ILE A 415 20.67 -15.60 -9.43
N GLY A 416 20.55 -14.53 -10.24
CA GLY A 416 20.87 -14.59 -11.66
C GLY A 416 20.46 -13.33 -12.40
N THR A 417 20.76 -13.26 -13.71
CA THR A 417 20.26 -12.23 -14.61
C THR A 417 18.92 -12.65 -15.18
N ILE A 418 18.05 -11.70 -15.48
CA ILE A 418 16.79 -11.97 -16.18
C ILE A 418 17.09 -12.00 -17.68
N GLN A 419 16.60 -13.04 -18.37
CA GLN A 419 16.74 -13.15 -19.80
C GLN A 419 15.87 -12.12 -20.51
N ASP A 420 16.46 -11.46 -21.52
CA ASP A 420 15.71 -10.60 -22.44
C ASP A 420 15.16 -11.48 -23.57
N GLU A 421 13.85 -11.58 -23.67
CA GLU A 421 13.17 -12.29 -24.74
C GLU A 421 12.51 -11.28 -25.68
N GLU A 422 13.21 -10.94 -26.77
CA GLU A 422 12.74 -10.05 -27.83
C GLU A 422 12.26 -8.66 -27.36
N GLY A 423 13.03 -8.07 -26.46
CA GLY A 423 12.74 -6.74 -25.93
C GLY A 423 11.84 -6.73 -24.71
N LYS A 424 11.39 -7.90 -24.24
CA LYS A 424 10.71 -8.05 -22.96
C LYS A 424 11.65 -8.71 -21.96
N THR A 425 12.07 -7.97 -20.96
CA THR A 425 12.81 -8.50 -19.81
C THR A 425 11.82 -8.74 -18.67
N SER A 426 11.52 -10.00 -18.38
CA SER A 426 10.58 -10.35 -17.32
C SER A 426 10.99 -11.62 -16.58
N VAL A 427 10.66 -11.71 -15.30
CA VAL A 427 10.80 -12.92 -14.50
C VAL A 427 9.41 -13.42 -14.11
N ASN A 428 9.13 -14.71 -14.28
CA ASN A 428 7.93 -15.33 -13.73
C ASN A 428 8.25 -15.92 -12.36
N LEU A 429 7.55 -15.43 -11.34
CA LEU A 429 7.66 -15.91 -9.96
C LEU A 429 6.46 -16.78 -9.64
N GLN A 430 6.71 -18.00 -9.16
CA GLN A 430 5.68 -18.88 -8.62
C GLN A 430 5.97 -19.18 -7.15
N ILE A 431 4.92 -19.28 -6.34
CA ILE A 431 4.99 -19.77 -4.96
C ILE A 431 4.18 -21.05 -4.85
N TRP A 432 4.78 -22.09 -4.29
CA TRP A 432 4.18 -23.40 -4.13
C TRP A 432 4.12 -23.77 -2.66
N LYS A 433 3.04 -24.44 -2.26
CA LYS A 433 2.94 -25.17 -1.00
C LYS A 433 2.58 -26.62 -1.31
N GLY A 434 3.53 -27.53 -1.09
CA GLY A 434 3.39 -28.91 -1.58
C GLY A 434 3.24 -28.92 -3.10
N GLN A 435 2.11 -29.45 -3.61
CA GLN A 435 1.82 -29.52 -5.05
C GLN A 435 0.91 -28.41 -5.58
N LYS A 436 0.53 -27.44 -4.75
CA LYS A 436 -0.37 -26.36 -5.14
C LYS A 436 0.39 -25.05 -5.35
N THR A 437 0.08 -24.37 -6.45
CA THR A 437 0.50 -22.99 -6.69
C THR A 437 -0.37 -22.02 -5.89
N MET A 438 0.21 -20.92 -5.50
CA MET A 438 -0.43 -19.83 -4.78
C MET A 438 -0.18 -18.54 -5.54
N ASP A 439 -1.15 -17.61 -5.51
CA ASP A 439 -0.99 -16.29 -6.12
C ASP A 439 0.15 -15.51 -5.43
N PRO A 440 1.29 -15.26 -6.12
CA PRO A 440 2.42 -14.56 -5.53
C PRO A 440 2.16 -13.09 -5.24
N SER A 441 1.18 -12.45 -5.93
CA SER A 441 0.89 -11.02 -5.74
C SER A 441 0.50 -10.69 -4.30
N GLY A 442 -0.22 -11.61 -3.64
CA GLY A 442 -0.61 -11.46 -2.25
C GLY A 442 0.53 -11.68 -1.23
N TRP A 443 1.74 -12.06 -1.68
CA TRP A 443 2.91 -12.28 -0.83
C TRP A 443 3.91 -11.13 -0.90
N LEU A 444 3.98 -10.47 -2.05
CA LEU A 444 4.90 -9.36 -2.30
C LEU A 444 4.44 -8.09 -1.59
N PHE A 445 5.38 -7.31 -1.08
CA PHE A 445 5.10 -6.01 -0.48
C PHE A 445 4.49 -5.06 -1.52
N ASN A 446 3.28 -4.55 -1.25
CA ASN A 446 2.51 -3.74 -2.20
C ASN A 446 2.35 -4.38 -3.59
N GLY A 447 2.18 -5.70 -3.65
CA GLY A 447 2.01 -6.46 -4.89
C GLY A 447 0.58 -6.50 -5.44
N ARG A 448 -0.36 -5.80 -4.78
CA ARG A 448 -1.76 -5.63 -5.20
C ARG A 448 -2.02 -4.21 -5.63
#